data_67b5209a9b68d6d538632a06c95c3825
#
_entry.id   67b5209a9b68d6d538632a06c95c3825
#
_cell.length_a   1.000
_cell.length_b   1.000
_cell.length_c   1.000
_cell.angle_alpha   90.00
_cell.angle_beta   90.00
_cell.angle_gamma   90.00
#
_symmetry.space_group_name_H-M   'P 1'
#
loop_
_entity.id
_entity.type
_entity.pdbx_description
1 polymer ?
#
loop_
_entity_poly.entity_id
_entity_poly.type
_entity_poly.pdbx_seq_one_letter_code
_entity_poly.pdbx_strand_id
1 'polypeptide(L)'
;MTFKDSSWLMSAVVPHQPHFAGQPDDVFTLWGYGLFIDNTGDFVDTTMAKATGQEILTELLHHLGCEDLLDEVRSTTTVIPVMMPYITSEFARRDVDDRPLVIPPGATNFALLGEYVEIPEDVVFTVEYSVRGAMLAVYGLLGLKYEIPAIYHAIADPTVALEALRTLVG
;
A
#
# COMPACT_ATOMS: atom_id res chain seq x y z
N MET A 1 -3.54 4.61 -11.26
CA MET A 1 -2.87 5.21 -12.44
C MET A 1 -1.40 5.37 -12.09
N THR A 2 -0.49 4.82 -12.91
CA THR A 2 0.95 4.91 -12.68
C THR A 2 1.62 5.57 -13.87
N PHE A 3 2.44 6.56 -13.62
CA PHE A 3 3.19 7.32 -14.63
C PHE A 3 4.56 6.69 -14.80
N LYS A 4 4.67 5.77 -15.76
CA LYS A 4 5.89 4.96 -15.97
C LYS A 4 7.12 5.80 -16.38
N ASP A 5 6.89 6.96 -16.97
CA ASP A 5 7.93 7.86 -17.46
C ASP A 5 8.28 8.95 -16.42
N SER A 6 7.61 8.96 -15.26
CA SER A 6 7.93 9.87 -14.15
C SER A 6 9.25 9.50 -13.50
N SER A 7 10.17 10.47 -13.38
CA SER A 7 11.43 10.29 -12.66
C SER A 7 11.24 9.89 -11.19
N TRP A 8 10.09 10.23 -10.59
CA TRP A 8 9.70 9.81 -9.25
C TRP A 8 8.95 8.48 -9.23
N LEU A 9 8.63 7.90 -10.40
CA LEU A 9 7.71 6.76 -10.55
C LEU A 9 6.44 6.99 -9.75
N MET A 10 5.73 8.08 -10.10
CA MET A 10 4.51 8.47 -9.41
C MET A 10 3.35 7.56 -9.75
N SER A 11 2.53 7.32 -8.75
CA SER A 11 1.21 6.70 -8.89
C SER A 11 0.16 7.54 -8.18
N ALA A 12 -1.02 7.64 -8.77
CA ALA A 12 -2.17 8.33 -8.20
C ALA A 12 -3.40 7.42 -8.16
N VAL A 13 -4.15 7.50 -7.10
CA VAL A 13 -5.39 6.75 -6.88
C VAL A 13 -6.49 7.73 -6.54
N VAL A 14 -7.55 7.69 -7.34
CA VAL A 14 -8.80 8.42 -7.08
C VAL A 14 -9.81 7.37 -6.58
N PRO A 15 -10.08 7.32 -5.27
CA PRO A 15 -11.11 6.42 -4.74
C PRO A 15 -12.50 6.85 -5.18
N HIS A 16 -13.48 5.97 -5.03
CA HIS A 16 -14.88 6.34 -5.19
C HIS A 16 -15.24 7.47 -4.21
N GLN A 17 -15.95 8.47 -4.68
CA GLN A 17 -16.36 9.63 -3.89
C GLN A 17 -17.85 9.57 -3.51
N PRO A 18 -18.25 9.94 -2.29
CA PRO A 18 -17.39 10.34 -1.17
C PRO A 18 -16.62 9.13 -0.63
N HIS A 19 -15.34 9.35 -0.25
CA HIS A 19 -14.49 8.28 0.30
C HIS A 19 -14.63 8.15 1.82
N PHE A 20 -14.87 9.25 2.52
CA PHE A 20 -15.02 9.28 3.96
C PHE A 20 -16.46 9.58 4.38
N ALA A 21 -16.91 8.99 5.49
CA ALA A 21 -18.18 9.36 6.11
C ALA A 21 -18.18 10.86 6.48
N GLY A 22 -19.20 11.58 6.04
CA GLY A 22 -19.31 13.02 6.27
C GLY A 22 -18.41 13.91 5.39
N GLN A 23 -17.79 13.35 4.34
CA GLN A 23 -17.09 14.15 3.34
C GLN A 23 -18.09 15.08 2.64
N PRO A 24 -17.79 16.41 2.54
CA PRO A 24 -18.64 17.33 1.78
C PRO A 24 -18.73 16.95 0.29
N ASP A 25 -19.85 17.24 -0.34
CA ASP A 25 -20.11 16.85 -1.74
C ASP A 25 -19.20 17.59 -2.75
N ASP A 26 -18.65 18.74 -2.37
CA ASP A 26 -17.73 19.56 -3.16
C ASP A 26 -16.24 19.29 -2.86
N VAL A 27 -15.96 18.35 -1.98
CA VAL A 27 -14.58 17.95 -1.64
C VAL A 27 -14.26 16.60 -2.22
N PHE A 28 -13.20 16.53 -3.00
CA PHE A 28 -12.67 15.29 -3.58
C PHE A 28 -11.35 14.93 -2.94
N THR A 29 -11.13 13.65 -2.70
CA THR A 29 -9.90 13.13 -2.14
C THR A 29 -9.15 12.29 -3.17
N LEU A 30 -7.84 12.45 -3.19
CA LEU A 30 -6.91 11.68 -3.99
C LEU A 30 -5.71 11.37 -3.12
N TRP A 31 -5.11 10.20 -3.29
CA TRP A 31 -3.81 9.91 -2.73
C TRP A 31 -2.87 9.38 -3.80
N GLY A 32 -1.59 9.58 -3.57
CA GLY A 32 -0.55 9.13 -4.48
C GLY A 32 0.74 8.84 -3.74
N TYR A 33 1.66 8.25 -4.43
CA TYR A 33 3.01 7.99 -3.93
C TYR A 33 4.03 8.04 -5.06
N GLY A 34 5.28 8.23 -4.70
CA GLY A 34 6.42 8.05 -5.57
C GLY A 34 7.42 7.12 -4.92
N LEU A 35 8.11 6.31 -5.71
CA LEU A 35 9.05 5.31 -5.21
C LEU A 35 10.50 5.78 -5.31
N PHE A 36 10.85 6.62 -6.30
CA PHE A 36 12.21 7.12 -6.51
C PHE A 36 12.38 8.52 -5.93
N ILE A 37 12.26 8.61 -4.62
CA ILE A 37 12.16 9.87 -3.89
C ILE A 37 13.41 10.73 -3.94
N ASP A 38 14.58 10.17 -4.26
CA ASP A 38 15.85 10.86 -4.37
C ASP A 38 16.13 11.43 -5.76
N ASN A 39 15.30 11.08 -6.75
CA ASN A 39 15.40 11.65 -8.10
C ASN A 39 14.85 13.08 -8.12
N THR A 40 15.44 13.92 -8.97
CA THR A 40 14.87 15.24 -9.33
C THR A 40 13.62 15.02 -10.17
N GLY A 41 12.60 15.87 -9.98
CA GLY A 41 11.37 15.84 -10.76
C GLY A 41 11.59 16.17 -12.23
N ASP A 42 10.62 15.84 -13.07
CA ASP A 42 10.67 16.13 -14.50
C ASP A 42 10.25 17.58 -14.80
N PHE A 43 9.43 18.17 -13.95
CA PHE A 43 8.85 19.52 -14.09
C PHE A 43 9.17 20.45 -12.92
N VAL A 44 9.75 19.93 -11.84
CA VAL A 44 10.23 20.73 -10.69
C VAL A 44 11.70 20.41 -10.40
N ASP A 45 12.49 21.44 -10.07
CA ASP A 45 13.92 21.30 -9.82
C ASP A 45 14.20 20.94 -8.34
N THR A 46 13.58 19.86 -7.88
CA THR A 46 13.80 19.33 -6.53
C THR A 46 13.59 17.81 -6.50
N THR A 47 14.13 17.15 -5.47
CA THR A 47 13.83 15.72 -5.26
C THR A 47 12.48 15.56 -4.58
N MET A 48 11.77 14.44 -4.82
CA MET A 48 10.48 14.21 -4.20
C MET A 48 10.56 14.24 -2.66
N ALA A 49 11.64 13.73 -2.10
CA ALA A 49 11.87 13.75 -0.64
C ALA A 49 11.91 15.17 -0.03
N LYS A 50 12.20 16.18 -0.83
CA LYS A 50 12.28 17.59 -0.40
C LYS A 50 11.15 18.45 -0.96
N ALA A 51 10.36 17.91 -1.88
CA ALA A 51 9.33 18.65 -2.56
C ALA A 51 8.21 19.07 -1.60
N THR A 52 7.74 20.29 -1.78
CA THR A 52 6.52 20.76 -1.14
C THR A 52 5.29 20.11 -1.76
N GLY A 53 4.14 20.16 -1.06
CA GLY A 53 2.88 19.67 -1.63
C GLY A 53 2.53 20.33 -2.96
N GLN A 54 2.83 21.61 -3.13
CA GLN A 54 2.56 22.34 -4.37
C GLN A 54 3.49 21.91 -5.52
N GLU A 55 4.72 21.56 -5.23
CA GLU A 55 5.64 20.99 -6.23
C GLU A 55 5.21 19.58 -6.65
N ILE A 56 4.78 18.74 -5.70
CA ILE A 56 4.22 17.41 -6.00
C ILE A 56 2.97 17.53 -6.87
N LEU A 57 2.09 18.48 -6.58
CA LEU A 57 0.90 18.75 -7.39
C LEU A 57 1.26 19.22 -8.80
N THR A 58 2.28 20.08 -8.91
CA THR A 58 2.78 20.53 -10.20
C THR A 58 3.25 19.36 -11.05
N GLU A 59 4.08 18.50 -10.48
CA GLU A 59 4.60 17.31 -11.15
C GLU A 59 3.45 16.39 -11.61
N LEU A 60 2.46 16.16 -10.73
CA LEU A 60 1.29 15.33 -11.04
C LEU A 60 0.47 15.90 -12.20
N LEU A 61 0.16 17.19 -12.20
CA LEU A 61 -0.67 17.81 -13.23
C LEU A 61 0.01 17.82 -14.60
N HIS A 62 1.32 18.02 -14.64
CA HIS A 62 2.09 17.90 -15.88
C HIS A 62 2.09 16.46 -16.42
N HIS A 63 2.26 15.46 -15.56
CA HIS A 63 2.15 14.05 -16.00
C HIS A 63 0.75 13.66 -16.45
N LEU A 64 -0.28 14.36 -15.99
CA LEU A 64 -1.66 14.21 -16.46
C LEU A 64 -1.96 14.96 -17.76
N GLY A 65 -1.07 15.85 -18.21
CA GLY A 65 -1.32 16.77 -19.33
C GLY A 65 -2.39 17.81 -19.01
N CYS A 66 -2.44 18.26 -17.77
CA CYS A 66 -3.41 19.23 -17.23
C CYS A 66 -2.70 20.48 -16.68
N GLU A 67 -1.57 20.84 -17.23
CA GLU A 67 -0.77 22.00 -16.78
C GLU A 67 -1.49 23.34 -16.94
N ASP A 68 -2.42 23.45 -17.86
CA ASP A 68 -3.29 24.62 -18.07
C ASP A 68 -4.25 24.87 -16.89
N LEU A 69 -4.54 23.84 -16.09
CA LEU A 69 -5.38 23.94 -14.88
C LEU A 69 -4.56 24.20 -13.60
N LEU A 70 -3.25 24.33 -13.71
CA LEU A 70 -2.35 24.35 -12.55
C LEU A 70 -2.71 25.44 -11.53
N ASP A 71 -2.97 26.68 -11.98
CA ASP A 71 -3.27 27.81 -11.08
C ASP A 71 -4.62 27.61 -10.38
N GLU A 72 -5.64 27.12 -11.08
CA GLU A 72 -6.96 26.84 -10.52
C GLU A 72 -6.87 25.74 -9.48
N VAL A 73 -6.27 24.60 -9.83
CA VAL A 73 -6.16 23.43 -8.94
C VAL A 73 -5.30 23.78 -7.72
N ARG A 74 -4.19 24.50 -7.88
CA ARG A 74 -3.36 24.94 -6.74
C ARG A 74 -4.10 25.81 -5.75
N SER A 75 -5.01 26.65 -6.21
CA SER A 75 -5.79 27.55 -5.36
C SER A 75 -6.85 26.83 -4.52
N THR A 76 -7.29 25.65 -4.95
CA THR A 76 -8.39 24.88 -4.34
C THR A 76 -7.93 23.56 -3.71
N THR A 77 -6.67 23.18 -3.86
CA THR A 77 -6.16 21.89 -3.40
C THR A 77 -5.20 22.03 -2.22
N THR A 78 -5.42 21.22 -1.19
CA THR A 78 -4.46 21.03 -0.10
C THR A 78 -3.72 19.72 -0.32
N VAL A 79 -2.41 19.78 -0.46
CA VAL A 79 -1.55 18.59 -0.59
C VAL A 79 -0.76 18.41 0.70
N ILE A 80 -0.82 17.22 1.27
CA ILE A 80 -0.17 16.86 2.53
C ILE A 80 0.90 15.79 2.20
N PRO A 81 2.18 16.19 2.03
CA PRO A 81 3.25 15.23 1.85
C PRO A 81 3.51 14.45 3.14
N VAL A 82 3.66 13.14 3.03
CA VAL A 82 4.01 12.27 4.14
C VAL A 82 5.17 11.37 3.71
N MET A 83 6.27 11.42 4.44
CA MET A 83 7.37 10.49 4.27
C MET A 83 7.03 9.19 4.98
N MET A 84 7.06 8.07 4.26
CA MET A 84 6.82 6.74 4.78
C MET A 84 8.06 5.86 4.57
N PRO A 85 9.05 5.93 5.46
CA PRO A 85 10.28 5.16 5.31
C PRO A 85 9.99 3.67 5.28
N TYR A 86 10.64 2.97 4.36
CA TYR A 86 10.55 1.51 4.22
C TYR A 86 9.16 0.96 3.89
N ILE A 87 8.25 1.79 3.36
CA ILE A 87 6.88 1.40 3.00
C ILE A 87 6.82 0.17 2.07
N THR A 88 7.86 -0.06 1.28
CA THR A 88 7.94 -1.19 0.34
C THR A 88 8.85 -2.32 0.83
N SER A 89 9.29 -2.28 2.08
CA SER A 89 10.22 -3.29 2.62
C SER A 89 9.62 -4.69 2.68
N GLU A 90 8.30 -4.84 2.73
CA GLU A 90 7.58 -6.11 2.66
C GLU A 90 7.81 -6.86 1.34
N PHE A 91 8.13 -6.13 0.27
CA PHE A 91 8.47 -6.72 -1.04
C PHE A 91 9.96 -7.04 -1.19
N ALA A 92 10.80 -6.67 -0.22
CA ALA A 92 12.21 -6.97 -0.28
C ALA A 92 12.42 -8.49 -0.27
N ARG A 93 13.34 -8.95 -1.15
CA ARG A 93 13.72 -10.36 -1.19
C ARG A 93 14.37 -10.75 0.13
N ARG A 94 13.98 -11.89 0.68
CA ARG A 94 14.48 -12.45 1.93
C ARG A 94 14.42 -13.96 1.89
N ASP A 95 15.18 -14.58 2.77
CA ASP A 95 15.10 -16.02 2.99
C ASP A 95 13.99 -16.37 4.00
N VAL A 96 13.66 -17.65 4.07
CA VAL A 96 12.78 -18.19 5.11
C VAL A 96 13.44 -17.93 6.47
N ASP A 97 12.65 -17.56 7.46
CA ASP A 97 13.08 -17.22 8.83
C ASP A 97 13.77 -15.85 9.00
N ASP A 98 13.90 -15.04 7.96
CA ASP A 98 14.39 -13.65 8.07
C ASP A 98 13.41 -12.74 8.81
N ARG A 99 12.14 -13.11 8.88
CA ARG A 99 11.10 -12.39 9.60
C ARG A 99 10.87 -12.99 10.99
N PRO A 100 10.59 -12.15 11.99
CA PRO A 100 10.18 -12.64 13.29
C PRO A 100 8.77 -13.24 13.23
N LEU A 101 8.52 -14.30 14.00
CA LEU A 101 7.17 -14.82 14.22
C LEU A 101 6.32 -13.79 14.97
N VAL A 102 4.99 -13.86 14.81
CA VAL A 102 4.04 -13.01 15.54
C VAL A 102 4.28 -13.08 17.07
N ILE A 103 4.47 -14.27 17.61
CA ILE A 103 4.93 -14.46 18.97
C ILE A 103 6.32 -15.09 18.88
N PRO A 104 7.40 -14.32 19.09
CA PRO A 104 8.75 -14.86 19.02
C PRO A 104 8.98 -15.95 20.06
N PRO A 105 9.84 -16.95 19.79
CA PRO A 105 10.17 -17.97 20.77
C PRO A 105 10.66 -17.36 22.08
N GLY A 106 10.07 -17.78 23.21
CA GLY A 106 10.37 -17.26 24.54
C GLY A 106 9.61 -15.98 24.93
N ALA A 107 8.84 -15.37 24.03
CA ALA A 107 7.95 -14.27 24.39
C ALA A 107 6.76 -14.78 25.21
N THR A 108 6.46 -14.08 26.32
CA THR A 108 5.37 -14.46 27.23
C THR A 108 4.24 -13.44 27.33
N ASN A 109 4.52 -12.18 26.98
CA ASN A 109 3.61 -11.07 27.22
C ASN A 109 3.63 -10.00 26.10
N PHE A 110 4.24 -10.28 24.96
CA PHE A 110 4.21 -9.40 23.81
C PHE A 110 4.14 -10.20 22.50
N ALA A 111 3.63 -9.56 21.47
CA ALA A 111 3.62 -10.05 20.12
C ALA A 111 4.02 -8.93 19.16
N LEU A 112 4.49 -9.30 17.98
CA LEU A 112 4.82 -8.41 16.89
C LEU A 112 3.68 -8.44 15.87
N LEU A 113 3.26 -7.28 15.38
CA LEU A 113 2.17 -7.13 14.43
C LEU A 113 2.63 -6.29 13.23
N GLY A 114 2.05 -6.55 12.10
CA GLY A 114 2.32 -5.85 10.85
C GLY A 114 2.84 -6.80 9.78
N GLU A 115 3.00 -6.30 8.59
CA GLU A 115 3.37 -7.10 7.42
C GLU A 115 4.83 -7.57 7.41
N TYR A 116 5.63 -7.13 8.38
CA TYR A 116 7.01 -7.57 8.54
C TYR A 116 7.18 -8.87 9.35
N VAL A 117 6.13 -9.36 9.99
CA VAL A 117 6.18 -10.64 10.72
C VAL A 117 6.05 -11.83 9.77
N GLU A 118 6.50 -13.01 10.21
CA GLU A 118 6.30 -14.24 9.44
C GLU A 118 4.99 -14.90 9.83
N ILE A 119 4.15 -15.14 8.82
CA ILE A 119 2.99 -16.03 8.90
C ILE A 119 3.18 -17.07 7.79
N PRO A 120 3.53 -18.32 8.15
CA PRO A 120 3.81 -19.35 7.15
C PRO A 120 2.66 -19.54 6.18
N GLU A 121 3.00 -19.67 4.89
CA GLU A 121 2.07 -19.94 3.79
C GLU A 121 1.07 -18.81 3.46
N ASP A 122 1.07 -17.70 4.23
CA ASP A 122 0.20 -16.57 3.95
C ASP A 122 0.88 -15.55 3.03
N VAL A 123 0.06 -14.74 2.35
CA VAL A 123 0.53 -13.73 1.40
C VAL A 123 0.61 -12.39 2.10
N VAL A 124 1.81 -11.88 2.18
CA VAL A 124 2.09 -10.52 2.70
C VAL A 124 1.40 -9.45 1.86
N PHE A 125 1.12 -8.29 2.45
CA PHE A 125 0.46 -7.17 1.80
C PHE A 125 -1.05 -7.39 1.58
N THR A 126 -1.69 -8.12 2.47
CA THR A 126 -3.15 -8.27 2.48
C THR A 126 -3.73 -7.84 3.83
N VAL A 127 -4.98 -7.38 3.82
CA VAL A 127 -5.72 -7.09 5.07
C VAL A 127 -5.85 -8.36 5.90
N GLU A 128 -6.07 -9.49 5.25
CA GLU A 128 -6.17 -10.81 5.87
C GLU A 128 -4.91 -11.19 6.62
N TYR A 129 -3.74 -10.86 6.08
CA TYR A 129 -2.45 -11.08 6.75
C TYR A 129 -2.39 -10.35 8.09
N SER A 130 -2.75 -9.07 8.10
CA SER A 130 -2.77 -8.25 9.30
C SER A 130 -3.79 -8.73 10.33
N VAL A 131 -5.00 -9.14 9.88
CA VAL A 131 -6.04 -9.70 10.75
C VAL A 131 -5.61 -11.05 11.33
N ARG A 132 -5.02 -11.93 10.52
CA ARG A 132 -4.49 -13.22 10.97
C ARG A 132 -3.38 -13.02 12.00
N GLY A 133 -2.46 -12.08 11.76
CA GLY A 133 -1.41 -11.72 12.73
C GLY A 133 -2.00 -11.29 14.06
N ALA A 134 -3.05 -10.45 14.05
CA ALA A 134 -3.74 -10.04 15.26
C ALA A 134 -4.43 -11.22 15.98
N MET A 135 -5.08 -12.14 15.25
CA MET A 135 -5.67 -13.36 15.83
C MET A 135 -4.62 -14.25 16.46
N LEU A 136 -3.49 -14.49 15.78
CA LEU A 136 -2.37 -15.27 16.30
C LEU A 136 -1.82 -14.66 17.61
N ALA A 137 -1.66 -13.34 17.64
CA ALA A 137 -1.19 -12.62 18.82
C ALA A 137 -2.16 -12.76 20.00
N VAL A 138 -3.43 -12.41 19.79
CA VAL A 138 -4.45 -12.38 20.86
C VAL A 138 -4.74 -13.79 21.38
N TYR A 139 -4.97 -14.74 20.47
CA TYR A 139 -5.32 -16.10 20.88
C TYR A 139 -4.13 -16.81 21.55
N GLY A 140 -2.92 -16.58 21.02
CA GLY A 140 -1.71 -17.15 21.58
C GLY A 140 -1.37 -16.59 22.96
N LEU A 141 -1.36 -15.26 23.13
CA LEU A 141 -1.00 -14.62 24.41
C LEU A 141 -2.05 -14.87 25.50
N LEU A 142 -3.33 -14.94 25.15
CA LEU A 142 -4.42 -15.16 26.10
C LEU A 142 -4.78 -16.64 26.27
N GLY A 143 -4.13 -17.54 25.54
CA GLY A 143 -4.43 -18.98 25.59
C GLY A 143 -5.85 -19.34 25.14
N LEU A 144 -6.42 -18.54 24.20
CA LEU A 144 -7.76 -18.77 23.70
C LEU A 144 -7.76 -19.93 22.70
N LYS A 145 -8.78 -20.75 22.77
CA LYS A 145 -8.95 -21.94 21.88
C LYS A 145 -9.90 -21.64 20.72
N TYR A 146 -9.75 -20.46 20.11
CA TYR A 146 -10.48 -20.16 18.89
C TYR A 146 -9.70 -20.64 17.66
N GLU A 147 -10.44 -21.13 16.68
CA GLU A 147 -9.86 -21.52 15.41
C GLU A 147 -9.60 -20.29 14.55
N ILE A 148 -8.38 -20.18 14.02
CA ILE A 148 -8.04 -19.18 13.01
C ILE A 148 -8.38 -19.80 11.65
N PRO A 149 -9.15 -19.12 10.78
CA PRO A 149 -9.52 -19.64 9.48
C PRO A 149 -8.29 -20.10 8.67
N ALA A 150 -8.39 -21.25 8.04
CA ALA A 150 -7.30 -21.76 7.21
C ALA A 150 -7.00 -20.83 6.02
N ILE A 151 -5.76 -20.84 5.56
CA ILE A 151 -5.36 -20.14 4.33
C ILE A 151 -5.90 -20.92 3.13
N TYR A 152 -6.57 -20.21 2.22
CA TYR A 152 -7.05 -20.82 1.00
C TYR A 152 -5.95 -20.84 -0.07
N HIS A 153 -5.50 -22.05 -0.42
CA HIS A 153 -4.47 -22.24 -1.42
C HIS A 153 -5.06 -22.34 -2.83
N ALA A 154 -5.44 -21.19 -3.39
CA ALA A 154 -6.09 -21.09 -4.70
C ALA A 154 -5.28 -21.75 -5.83
N ILE A 155 -3.95 -21.73 -5.76
CA ILE A 155 -3.07 -22.35 -6.75
C ILE A 155 -3.20 -23.89 -6.81
N ALA A 156 -3.65 -24.49 -5.72
CA ALA A 156 -3.85 -25.94 -5.62
C ALA A 156 -5.30 -26.36 -5.98
N ASP A 157 -6.19 -25.38 -6.23
CA ASP A 157 -7.58 -25.65 -6.59
C ASP A 157 -7.76 -25.73 -8.11
N PRO A 158 -8.07 -26.91 -8.67
CA PRO A 158 -8.23 -27.08 -10.10
C PRO A 158 -9.42 -26.30 -10.67
N THR A 159 -10.42 -25.95 -9.86
CA THR A 159 -11.57 -25.13 -10.31
C THR A 159 -11.13 -23.72 -10.60
N VAL A 160 -10.28 -23.13 -9.76
CA VAL A 160 -9.68 -21.79 -9.97
C VAL A 160 -8.82 -21.78 -11.22
N ALA A 161 -8.00 -22.80 -11.41
CA ALA A 161 -7.17 -22.93 -12.61
C ALA A 161 -8.01 -23.01 -13.89
N LEU A 162 -9.12 -23.77 -13.86
CA LEU A 162 -10.04 -23.89 -14.99
C LEU A 162 -10.76 -22.58 -15.31
N GLU A 163 -11.21 -21.84 -14.29
CA GLU A 163 -11.84 -20.53 -14.46
C GLU A 163 -10.85 -19.48 -15.00
N ALA A 164 -9.62 -19.49 -14.50
CA ALA A 164 -8.56 -18.62 -15.01
C ALA A 164 -8.29 -18.91 -16.51
N LEU A 165 -8.21 -20.20 -16.90
CA LEU A 165 -8.04 -20.61 -18.29
C LEU A 165 -9.23 -20.15 -19.16
N ARG A 166 -10.46 -20.31 -18.70
CA ARG A 166 -11.65 -19.83 -19.41
C ARG A 166 -11.62 -18.34 -19.65
N THR A 167 -11.21 -17.57 -18.65
CA THR A 167 -11.08 -16.11 -18.75
C THR A 167 -9.98 -15.67 -19.71
N LEU A 168 -8.92 -16.48 -19.80
CA LEU A 168 -7.78 -16.18 -20.68
C LEU A 168 -8.08 -16.46 -22.17
N VAL A 169 -8.98 -17.40 -22.45
CA VAL A 169 -9.29 -17.87 -23.82
C VAL A 169 -10.62 -17.28 -24.35
N GLY A 170 -11.47 -16.73 -23.51
CA GLY A 170 -12.75 -16.09 -23.85
C GLY A 170 -12.62 -14.63 -24.08
#